data_70b6852a85bbe1a416c877cabfca674d
#
_entry.id   70b6852a85bbe1a416c877cabfca674d
#
_cell.length_a   1.000
_cell.length_b   1.000
_cell.length_c   1.000
_cell.angle_alpha   90.00
_cell.angle_beta   90.00
_cell.angle_gamma   90.00
#
_symmetry.space_group_name_H-M   'P 1'
#
loop_
_entity.id
_entity.type
_entity.pdbx_description
1 polymer ?
#
loop_
_entity_poly.entity_id
_entity_poly.type
_entity_poly.pdbx_seq_one_letter_code
_entity_poly.pdbx_strand_id
1 'polypeptide(L)'
;MPRQRATADGGGAALRVRWNPPDFALREPAERVLADAVRELGLAGVIHDLHVSIDAQNRDDHAYIEWNTHDHRAARLWFALGNFVTPKRRRMWSRTWARRSGTPPLMARQFSARSFAEACLHELCHLKDDHESGVDLSGHPESDREALNELWNVWIDGRLNRRGLPAMSRGERRRVFARTLVSTPRYSAVGERVFRALWRADHLGPRELRAYLEELKGPRGDAPARSRRRR
;
A
#
# COMPACT_ATOMS: atom_id res chain seq x y z
N MET A 1 10.38 -40.56 -20.36
CA MET A 1 9.04 -40.02 -20.66
C MET A 1 9.08 -38.52 -20.50
N PRO A 2 9.02 -37.71 -21.56
CA PRO A 2 9.02 -36.26 -21.43
C PRO A 2 7.64 -35.77 -20.92
N ARG A 3 7.62 -34.99 -19.85
CA ARG A 3 6.42 -34.31 -19.36
C ARG A 3 6.01 -33.23 -20.37
N GLN A 4 4.87 -33.44 -21.01
CA GLN A 4 4.20 -32.42 -21.81
C GLN A 4 3.90 -31.21 -20.92
N ARG A 5 4.49 -30.03 -21.24
CA ARG A 5 4.04 -28.78 -20.74
C ARG A 5 2.66 -28.50 -21.33
N ALA A 6 1.64 -28.53 -20.49
CA ALA A 6 0.33 -28.04 -20.85
C ALA A 6 0.47 -26.51 -21.08
N THR A 7 0.31 -26.11 -22.33
CA THR A 7 0.03 -24.72 -22.71
C THR A 7 -1.37 -24.44 -22.22
N ALA A 8 -1.48 -23.78 -21.06
CA ALA A 8 -2.74 -23.23 -20.59
C ALA A 8 -3.06 -22.00 -21.44
N ASP A 9 -3.74 -22.19 -22.56
CA ASP A 9 -4.59 -21.18 -23.18
C ASP A 9 -5.78 -20.96 -22.25
N GLY A 10 -5.52 -20.29 -21.14
CA GLY A 10 -6.55 -19.81 -20.24
C GLY A 10 -7.17 -18.56 -20.82
N GLY A 11 -8.32 -18.69 -21.47
CA GLY A 11 -9.23 -17.58 -21.74
C GLY A 11 -9.68 -16.96 -20.42
N GLY A 12 -8.78 -16.23 -19.76
CA GLY A 12 -9.05 -15.51 -18.52
C GLY A 12 -10.13 -14.48 -18.81
N ALA A 13 -11.19 -14.49 -18.02
CA ALA A 13 -12.22 -13.46 -18.10
C ALA A 13 -11.53 -12.08 -18.03
N ALA A 14 -11.90 -11.18 -18.94
CA ALA A 14 -11.34 -9.84 -18.99
C ALA A 14 -11.61 -9.12 -17.65
N LEU A 15 -10.62 -8.44 -17.11
CA LEU A 15 -10.76 -7.62 -15.90
C LEU A 15 -11.88 -6.61 -16.09
N ARG A 16 -12.88 -6.64 -15.22
CA ARG A 16 -13.96 -5.64 -15.17
C ARG A 16 -13.62 -4.60 -14.12
N VAL A 17 -13.57 -3.33 -14.52
CA VAL A 17 -13.35 -2.21 -13.60
C VAL A 17 -14.63 -1.39 -13.47
N ARG A 18 -15.10 -1.21 -12.25
CA ARG A 18 -16.28 -0.40 -11.93
C ARG A 18 -15.85 0.81 -11.10
N TRP A 19 -16.24 1.99 -11.53
CA TRP A 19 -15.88 3.25 -10.88
C TRP A 19 -17.04 3.84 -10.09
N ASN A 20 -16.72 4.41 -8.94
CA ASN A 20 -17.62 5.20 -8.13
C ASN A 20 -16.94 6.53 -7.74
N PRO A 21 -17.39 7.69 -8.25
CA PRO A 21 -18.56 7.86 -9.14
C PRO A 21 -18.29 7.33 -10.57
N PRO A 22 -19.33 6.88 -11.30
CA PRO A 22 -19.16 6.27 -12.62
C PRO A 22 -18.73 7.28 -13.71
N ASP A 23 -18.99 8.56 -13.49
CA ASP A 23 -18.66 9.70 -14.35
C ASP A 23 -17.37 10.42 -13.95
N PHE A 24 -16.49 9.75 -13.21
CA PHE A 24 -15.23 10.33 -12.78
C PHE A 24 -14.40 10.84 -13.97
N ALA A 25 -14.10 12.12 -13.97
CA ALA A 25 -13.51 12.83 -15.12
C ALA A 25 -12.14 12.28 -15.58
N LEU A 26 -11.39 11.60 -14.71
CA LEU A 26 -10.10 10.99 -15.04
C LEU A 26 -10.20 9.47 -15.20
N ARG A 27 -11.39 8.91 -15.29
CA ARG A 27 -11.62 7.48 -15.39
C ARG A 27 -10.80 6.83 -16.50
N GLU A 28 -10.91 7.32 -17.71
CA GLU A 28 -10.28 6.70 -18.89
C GLU A 28 -8.73 6.61 -18.78
N PRO A 29 -8.01 7.71 -18.50
CA PRO A 29 -6.56 7.61 -18.30
C PRO A 29 -6.16 6.79 -17.07
N ALA A 30 -6.94 6.82 -16.01
CA ALA A 30 -6.69 6.04 -14.81
C ALA A 30 -6.89 4.53 -15.04
N GLU A 31 -7.93 4.14 -15.78
CA GLU A 31 -8.23 2.75 -16.11
C GLU A 31 -7.09 2.08 -16.89
N ARG A 32 -6.46 2.82 -17.83
CA ARG A 32 -5.28 2.33 -18.54
C ARG A 32 -4.11 2.05 -17.60
N VAL A 33 -3.79 3.00 -16.71
CA VAL A 33 -2.71 2.83 -15.72
C VAL A 33 -2.99 1.67 -14.77
N LEU A 34 -4.23 1.53 -14.32
CA LEU A 34 -4.64 0.44 -13.43
C LEU A 34 -4.52 -0.93 -14.12
N ALA A 35 -4.97 -1.03 -15.37
CA ALA A 35 -4.84 -2.26 -16.15
C ALA A 35 -3.37 -2.65 -16.38
N ASP A 36 -2.50 -1.67 -16.62
CA ASP A 36 -1.06 -1.90 -16.73
C ASP A 36 -0.46 -2.40 -15.42
N ALA A 37 -0.85 -1.82 -14.28
CA ALA A 37 -0.40 -2.25 -12.96
C ALA A 37 -0.84 -3.68 -12.62
N VAL A 38 -2.09 -4.05 -12.91
CA VAL A 38 -2.62 -5.41 -12.74
C VAL A 38 -1.82 -6.41 -13.57
N ARG A 39 -1.51 -6.06 -14.83
CA ARG A 39 -0.71 -6.90 -15.73
C ARG A 39 0.73 -7.05 -15.26
N GLU A 40 1.36 -5.93 -14.87
CA GLU A 40 2.74 -5.88 -14.38
C GLU A 40 2.95 -6.75 -13.15
N LEU A 41 1.95 -6.85 -12.28
CA LEU A 41 1.99 -7.68 -11.08
C LEU A 41 1.53 -9.13 -11.32
N GLY A 42 1.08 -9.46 -12.53
CA GLY A 42 0.59 -10.80 -12.87
C GLY A 42 -0.77 -11.14 -12.24
N LEU A 43 -1.58 -10.14 -11.90
CA LEU A 43 -2.87 -10.32 -11.23
C LEU A 43 -4.05 -10.51 -12.20
N ALA A 44 -3.84 -10.41 -13.51
CA ALA A 44 -4.91 -10.51 -14.51
C ALA A 44 -5.70 -11.84 -14.50
N GLY A 45 -5.10 -12.92 -13.98
CA GLY A 45 -5.78 -14.22 -13.79
C GLY A 45 -6.36 -14.44 -12.39
N VAL A 46 -6.07 -13.51 -11.46
CA VAL A 46 -6.47 -13.58 -10.06
C VAL A 46 -7.68 -12.68 -9.78
N ILE A 47 -7.62 -11.45 -10.28
CA ILE A 47 -8.69 -10.46 -10.10
C ILE A 47 -9.54 -10.41 -11.36
N HIS A 48 -10.86 -10.59 -11.22
CA HIS A 48 -11.82 -10.49 -12.31
C HIS A 48 -12.67 -9.22 -12.22
N ASP A 49 -13.00 -8.80 -11.01
CA ASP A 49 -13.78 -7.59 -10.73
C ASP A 49 -13.01 -6.65 -9.81
N LEU A 50 -12.85 -5.42 -10.24
CA LEU A 50 -12.21 -4.37 -9.46
C LEU A 50 -13.14 -3.17 -9.28
N HIS A 51 -13.54 -2.91 -8.06
CA HIS A 51 -14.35 -1.76 -7.69
C HIS A 51 -13.44 -0.62 -7.26
N VAL A 52 -13.42 0.46 -8.00
CA VAL A 52 -12.61 1.66 -7.71
C VAL A 52 -13.51 2.75 -7.17
N SER A 53 -13.28 3.16 -5.94
CA SER A 53 -13.98 4.26 -5.28
C SER A 53 -13.06 5.47 -5.12
N ILE A 54 -13.59 6.65 -5.44
CA ILE A 54 -12.84 7.90 -5.32
C ILE A 54 -13.40 8.71 -4.16
N ASP A 55 -12.57 8.96 -3.17
CA ASP A 55 -12.87 9.94 -2.13
C ASP A 55 -12.56 11.35 -2.65
N ALA A 56 -13.58 11.97 -3.22
CA ALA A 56 -13.47 13.32 -3.81
C ALA A 56 -13.22 14.41 -2.78
N GLN A 57 -13.44 14.15 -1.50
CA GLN A 57 -13.23 15.11 -0.43
C GLN A 57 -11.81 15.04 0.16
N ASN A 58 -11.18 13.88 0.06
CA ASN A 58 -9.83 13.67 0.53
C ASN A 58 -8.81 14.05 -0.56
N ARG A 59 -7.92 14.98 -0.25
CA ARG A 59 -6.90 15.52 -1.16
C ARG A 59 -5.50 14.97 -0.91
N ASP A 60 -5.38 14.12 0.09
CA ASP A 60 -4.12 13.44 0.41
C ASP A 60 -3.82 12.34 -0.61
N ASP A 61 -2.77 11.60 -0.41
CA ASP A 61 -2.37 10.42 -1.20
C ASP A 61 -2.82 9.11 -0.53
N HIS A 62 -3.88 9.18 0.24
CA HIS A 62 -4.42 8.00 0.88
C HIS A 62 -5.03 7.07 -0.16
N ALA A 63 -4.64 5.82 -0.11
CA ALA A 63 -5.23 4.73 -0.87
C ALA A 63 -5.27 3.49 0.01
N TYR A 64 -6.16 2.58 -0.28
CA TYR A 64 -6.19 1.25 0.33
C TYR A 64 -6.96 0.26 -0.53
N ILE A 65 -6.70 -1.02 -0.33
CA ILE A 65 -7.31 -2.13 -1.06
C ILE A 65 -7.76 -3.22 -0.09
N GLU A 66 -8.82 -3.91 -0.45
CA GLU A 66 -9.28 -5.10 0.24
C GLU A 66 -9.90 -6.11 -0.72
N TRP A 67 -9.81 -7.39 -0.41
CA TRP A 67 -10.59 -8.41 -1.06
C TRP A 67 -12.07 -8.27 -0.73
N ASN A 68 -12.91 -8.65 -1.69
CA ASN A 68 -14.31 -8.91 -1.36
C ASN A 68 -14.38 -10.19 -0.50
N THR A 69 -14.95 -10.09 0.68
CA THR A 69 -15.06 -11.21 1.64
C THR A 69 -15.85 -12.41 1.11
N HIS A 70 -16.68 -12.20 0.08
CA HIS A 70 -17.52 -13.25 -0.51
C HIS A 70 -17.01 -13.76 -1.86
N ASP A 71 -16.11 -13.04 -2.49
CA ASP A 71 -15.53 -13.40 -3.80
C ASP A 71 -14.05 -12.99 -3.84
N HIS A 72 -13.17 -13.96 -3.62
CA HIS A 72 -11.72 -13.78 -3.67
C HIS A 72 -11.17 -13.44 -5.08
N ARG A 73 -12.05 -13.25 -6.09
CA ARG A 73 -11.71 -12.73 -7.41
C ARG A 73 -12.13 -11.28 -7.60
N ALA A 74 -12.75 -10.70 -6.59
CA ALA A 74 -13.17 -9.31 -6.58
C ALA A 74 -12.44 -8.54 -5.48
N ALA A 75 -11.97 -7.34 -5.82
CA ALA A 75 -11.30 -6.44 -4.90
C ALA A 75 -11.92 -5.05 -4.94
N ARG A 76 -11.71 -4.28 -3.88
CA ARG A 76 -12.09 -2.87 -3.79
C ARG A 76 -10.86 -2.02 -3.58
N LEU A 77 -10.73 -0.98 -4.38
CA LEU A 77 -9.69 0.04 -4.29
C LEU A 77 -10.33 1.38 -3.94
N TRP A 78 -9.74 2.08 -2.99
CA TRP A 78 -10.09 3.46 -2.65
C TRP A 78 -8.92 4.38 -2.90
N PHE A 79 -9.20 5.49 -3.56
CA PHE A 79 -8.20 6.51 -3.83
C PHE A 79 -8.69 7.88 -3.41
N ALA A 80 -7.89 8.60 -2.65
CA ALA A 80 -8.05 10.03 -2.47
C ALA A 80 -7.63 10.79 -3.75
N LEU A 81 -8.17 11.98 -3.97
CA LEU A 81 -7.86 12.79 -5.16
C LEU A 81 -6.37 13.10 -5.32
N GLY A 82 -5.63 13.14 -4.23
CA GLY A 82 -4.18 13.38 -4.25
C GLY A 82 -3.38 12.36 -5.03
N ASN A 83 -3.90 11.13 -5.18
CA ASN A 83 -3.24 10.08 -5.98
C ASN A 83 -3.23 10.36 -7.48
N PHE A 84 -4.14 11.20 -7.97
CA PHE A 84 -4.27 11.51 -9.40
C PHE A 84 -3.40 12.69 -9.86
N VAL A 85 -2.70 13.35 -8.96
CA VAL A 85 -1.92 14.55 -9.24
C VAL A 85 -0.49 14.45 -8.73
N THR A 86 0.41 15.29 -9.29
CA THR A 86 1.78 15.31 -8.82
C THR A 86 1.91 15.74 -7.36
N PRO A 87 2.95 15.29 -6.62
CA PRO A 87 3.19 15.72 -5.23
C PRO A 87 3.31 17.24 -5.07
N LYS A 88 3.88 17.93 -6.09
CA LYS A 88 3.95 19.40 -6.11
C LYS A 88 2.56 20.02 -6.11
N ARG A 89 1.65 19.52 -6.94
CA ARG A 89 0.27 20.02 -7.04
C ARG A 89 -0.53 19.72 -5.77
N ARG A 90 -0.39 18.52 -5.22
CA ARG A 90 -1.00 18.13 -3.94
C ARG A 90 -0.60 19.08 -2.81
N ARG A 91 0.69 19.40 -2.65
CA ARG A 91 1.17 20.39 -1.67
C ARG A 91 0.61 21.79 -1.92
N MET A 92 0.42 22.18 -3.18
CA MET A 92 -0.22 23.45 -3.51
C MET A 92 -1.69 23.45 -3.10
N TRP A 93 -2.41 22.36 -3.33
CA TRP A 93 -3.81 22.23 -2.91
C TRP A 93 -3.97 22.35 -1.39
N SER A 94 -3.16 21.65 -0.60
CA SER A 94 -3.23 21.73 0.86
C SER A 94 -3.04 23.15 1.40
N ARG A 95 -2.25 23.98 0.72
CA ARG A 95 -2.00 25.38 1.12
C ARG A 95 -3.07 26.37 0.67
N THR A 96 -3.62 26.18 -0.54
CA THR A 96 -4.53 27.16 -1.15
C THR A 96 -5.99 26.87 -0.89
N TRP A 97 -6.36 25.61 -0.72
CA TRP A 97 -7.75 25.17 -0.61
C TRP A 97 -8.21 24.89 0.83
N ALA A 98 -7.30 24.82 1.79
CA ALA A 98 -7.68 24.80 3.21
C ALA A 98 -8.56 26.01 3.61
N ARG A 99 -8.57 27.06 2.78
CA ARG A 99 -9.33 28.31 3.00
C ARG A 99 -10.60 28.43 2.14
N ARG A 100 -10.88 27.49 1.26
CA ARG A 100 -12.06 27.54 0.35
C ARG A 100 -12.84 26.25 0.46
N SER A 101 -14.14 26.37 0.73
CA SER A 101 -15.07 25.25 0.65
C SER A 101 -15.26 24.83 -0.82
N GLY A 102 -15.07 23.57 -1.10
CA GLY A 102 -15.30 22.96 -2.40
C GLY A 102 -14.10 22.17 -2.96
N THR A 103 -14.38 21.08 -3.65
CA THR A 103 -13.39 20.25 -4.33
C THR A 103 -13.02 20.91 -5.66
N PRO A 104 -11.73 21.14 -5.96
CA PRO A 104 -11.35 21.68 -7.26
C PRO A 104 -11.70 20.66 -8.35
N PRO A 105 -12.25 21.09 -9.48
CA PRO A 105 -12.46 20.19 -10.60
C PRO A 105 -11.11 19.64 -11.07
N LEU A 106 -10.98 18.33 -11.09
CA LEU A 106 -9.84 17.66 -11.70
C LEU A 106 -9.98 17.73 -13.22
N MET A 107 -9.02 18.40 -13.87
CA MET A 107 -8.96 18.45 -15.32
C MET A 107 -7.98 17.38 -15.83
N ALA A 108 -8.23 16.80 -16.99
CA ALA A 108 -7.36 15.78 -17.61
C ALA A 108 -5.87 16.20 -17.68
N ARG A 109 -5.58 17.48 -17.95
CA ARG A 109 -4.20 18.04 -17.93
C ARG A 109 -3.51 18.01 -16.58
N GLN A 110 -4.21 17.68 -15.52
CA GLN A 110 -3.66 17.62 -14.15
C GLN A 110 -3.33 16.19 -13.73
N PHE A 111 -3.79 15.21 -14.52
CA PHE A 111 -3.54 13.81 -14.25
C PHE A 111 -2.04 13.49 -14.27
N SER A 112 -1.59 12.79 -13.26
CA SER A 112 -0.24 12.26 -13.16
C SER A 112 -0.30 10.74 -13.23
N ALA A 113 -0.09 10.19 -14.42
CA ALA A 113 -0.03 8.73 -14.61
C ALA A 113 0.98 8.07 -13.67
N ARG A 114 2.14 8.72 -13.44
CA ARG A 114 3.18 8.21 -12.54
C ARG A 114 2.70 8.15 -11.08
N SER A 115 2.07 9.22 -10.57
CA SER A 115 1.60 9.22 -9.17
C SER A 115 0.46 8.24 -8.96
N PHE A 116 -0.41 8.10 -9.95
CA PHE A 116 -1.49 7.13 -9.89
C PHE A 116 -0.96 5.69 -10.01
N ALA A 117 0.03 5.43 -10.89
CA ALA A 117 0.68 4.13 -10.99
C ALA A 117 1.40 3.74 -9.70
N GLU A 118 2.05 4.70 -9.02
CA GLU A 118 2.69 4.48 -7.71
C GLU A 118 1.66 3.96 -6.70
N ALA A 119 0.51 4.62 -6.59
CA ALA A 119 -0.56 4.19 -5.68
C ALA A 119 -1.15 2.84 -6.10
N CYS A 120 -1.46 2.62 -7.39
CA CYS A 120 -2.01 1.37 -7.89
C CYS A 120 -1.07 0.18 -7.62
N LEU A 121 0.21 0.31 -7.96
CA LEU A 121 1.19 -0.75 -7.77
C LEU A 121 1.38 -1.08 -6.29
N HIS A 122 1.42 -0.07 -5.44
CA HIS A 122 1.55 -0.25 -4.00
C HIS A 122 0.38 -1.05 -3.42
N GLU A 123 -0.85 -0.60 -3.68
CA GLU A 123 -2.05 -1.24 -3.14
C GLU A 123 -2.26 -2.65 -3.73
N LEU A 124 -2.04 -2.83 -5.04
CA LEU A 124 -2.13 -4.15 -5.66
C LEU A 124 -1.05 -5.11 -5.15
N CYS A 125 0.11 -4.62 -4.68
CA CYS A 125 1.10 -5.47 -4.01
C CYS A 125 0.57 -6.01 -2.67
N HIS A 126 -0.18 -5.22 -1.88
CA HIS A 126 -0.83 -5.72 -0.68
C HIS A 126 -1.74 -6.90 -1.00
N LEU A 127 -2.57 -6.74 -2.03
CA LEU A 127 -3.48 -7.78 -2.48
C LEU A 127 -2.74 -9.05 -2.95
N LYS A 128 -1.67 -8.86 -3.71
CA LYS A 128 -0.82 -9.96 -4.20
C LYS A 128 -0.17 -10.71 -3.04
N ASP A 129 0.38 -9.99 -2.07
CA ASP A 129 1.07 -10.58 -0.93
C ASP A 129 0.10 -11.33 -0.01
N ASP A 130 -1.11 -10.81 0.20
CA ASP A 130 -2.17 -11.52 0.92
C ASP A 130 -2.51 -12.84 0.20
N HIS A 131 -2.75 -12.77 -1.11
CA HIS A 131 -3.08 -13.94 -1.92
C HIS A 131 -1.96 -15.00 -1.98
N GLU A 132 -0.71 -14.58 -2.18
CA GLU A 132 0.42 -15.48 -2.41
C GLU A 132 1.13 -15.93 -1.12
N SER A 133 1.18 -15.07 -0.11
CA SER A 133 1.98 -15.26 1.10
C SER A 133 1.16 -15.29 2.38
N GLY A 134 -0.16 -15.05 2.30
CA GLY A 134 -1.06 -15.01 3.44
C GLY A 134 -0.72 -13.91 4.44
N VAL A 135 -0.23 -12.77 3.96
CA VAL A 135 0.03 -11.60 4.81
C VAL A 135 -1.29 -10.92 5.09
N ASP A 136 -1.93 -11.31 6.18
CA ASP A 136 -3.17 -10.72 6.68
C ASP A 136 -2.93 -10.06 8.06
N LEU A 137 -3.32 -8.81 8.19
CA LEU A 137 -3.18 -8.05 9.43
C LEU A 137 -4.43 -8.10 10.31
N SER A 138 -5.54 -8.66 9.84
CA SER A 138 -6.82 -8.68 10.57
C SER A 138 -6.76 -9.42 11.91
N GLY A 139 -5.94 -10.48 11.99
CA GLY A 139 -5.72 -11.27 13.20
C GLY A 139 -4.80 -10.63 14.24
N HIS A 140 -4.27 -9.43 14.00
CA HIS A 140 -3.35 -8.76 14.91
C HIS A 140 -4.07 -7.73 15.80
N PRO A 141 -3.57 -7.49 17.04
CA PRO A 141 -4.05 -6.39 17.88
C PRO A 141 -3.98 -5.05 17.13
N GLU A 142 -4.96 -4.19 17.36
CA GLU A 142 -5.03 -2.89 16.71
C GLU A 142 -3.77 -2.03 16.93
N SER A 143 -3.20 -2.10 18.12
CA SER A 143 -1.93 -1.44 18.48
C SER A 143 -0.73 -1.85 17.61
N ASP A 144 -0.79 -3.03 17.01
CA ASP A 144 0.29 -3.58 16.20
C ASP A 144 0.05 -3.39 14.70
N ARG A 145 -1.22 -3.25 14.28
CA ARG A 145 -1.59 -3.21 12.86
C ARG A 145 -0.94 -2.05 12.11
N GLU A 146 -0.93 -0.86 12.69
CA GLU A 146 -0.29 0.31 12.05
C GLU A 146 1.21 0.08 11.83
N ALA A 147 1.90 -0.43 12.84
CA ALA A 147 3.32 -0.73 12.75
C ALA A 147 3.60 -1.86 11.75
N LEU A 148 2.83 -2.94 11.77
CA LEU A 148 2.96 -4.05 10.81
C LEU A 148 2.69 -3.60 9.38
N ASN A 149 1.67 -2.76 9.18
CA ASN A 149 1.36 -2.18 7.87
C ASN A 149 2.53 -1.33 7.35
N GLU A 150 3.15 -0.53 8.21
CA GLU A 150 4.31 0.27 7.78
C GLU A 150 5.53 -0.61 7.47
N LEU A 151 5.77 -1.69 8.20
CA LEU A 151 6.81 -2.67 7.85
C LEU A 151 6.55 -3.29 6.47
N TRP A 152 5.31 -3.66 6.20
CA TRP A 152 4.88 -4.20 4.93
C TRP A 152 5.05 -3.18 3.78
N ASN A 153 4.65 -1.93 4.00
CA ASN A 153 4.83 -0.83 3.05
C ASN A 153 6.30 -0.61 2.67
N VAL A 154 7.23 -0.70 3.64
CA VAL A 154 8.68 -0.61 3.35
C VAL A 154 9.13 -1.71 2.40
N TRP A 155 8.67 -2.94 2.63
CA TRP A 155 9.01 -4.07 1.79
C TRP A 155 8.42 -3.94 0.38
N ILE A 156 7.15 -3.54 0.24
CA ILE A 156 6.50 -3.30 -1.05
C ILE A 156 7.28 -2.25 -1.86
N ASP A 157 7.52 -1.08 -1.29
CA ASP A 157 8.24 -0.02 -2.01
C ASP A 157 9.68 -0.43 -2.34
N GLY A 158 10.33 -1.20 -1.48
CA GLY A 158 11.64 -1.78 -1.74
C GLY A 158 11.65 -2.67 -2.99
N ARG A 159 10.68 -3.59 -3.11
CA ARG A 159 10.51 -4.47 -4.28
C ARG A 159 10.22 -3.69 -5.55
N LEU A 160 9.27 -2.77 -5.51
CA LEU A 160 8.91 -1.94 -6.65
C LEU A 160 10.10 -1.12 -7.15
N ASN A 161 10.84 -0.48 -6.24
CA ASN A 161 12.05 0.28 -6.58
C ASN A 161 13.14 -0.59 -7.23
N ARG A 162 13.38 -1.80 -6.73
CA ARG A 162 14.39 -2.71 -7.34
C ARG A 162 13.98 -3.18 -8.73
N ARG A 163 12.68 -3.23 -9.03
CA ARG A 163 12.15 -3.53 -10.37
C ARG A 163 12.09 -2.30 -11.28
N GLY A 164 12.47 -1.11 -10.80
CA GLY A 164 12.38 0.14 -11.57
C GLY A 164 10.94 0.63 -11.78
N LEU A 165 9.98 0.12 -10.99
CA LEU A 165 8.57 0.48 -11.07
C LEU A 165 8.28 1.75 -10.25
N PRO A 166 7.21 2.50 -10.58
CA PRO A 166 6.76 3.62 -9.78
C PRO A 166 6.48 3.21 -8.33
N ALA A 167 7.14 3.86 -7.39
CA ALA A 167 6.99 3.63 -5.96
C ALA A 167 7.52 4.84 -5.18
N MET A 168 7.16 4.93 -3.91
CA MET A 168 7.72 5.93 -3.01
C MET A 168 9.25 5.79 -2.94
N SER A 169 9.97 6.91 -3.02
CA SER A 169 11.42 6.87 -2.94
C SER A 169 11.90 6.35 -1.58
N ARG A 170 13.08 5.70 -1.56
CA ARG A 170 13.68 5.19 -0.32
C ARG A 170 13.78 6.25 0.78
N GLY A 171 14.14 7.48 0.40
CA GLY A 171 14.27 8.57 1.36
C GLY A 171 12.93 9.03 1.93
N GLU A 172 11.87 9.03 1.13
CA GLU A 172 10.51 9.37 1.58
C GLU A 172 9.94 8.28 2.47
N ARG A 173 10.00 7.01 2.04
CA ARG A 173 9.53 5.87 2.83
C ARG A 173 10.25 5.79 4.18
N ARG A 174 11.57 6.03 4.21
CA ARG A 174 12.31 6.06 5.47
C ARG A 174 11.81 7.16 6.41
N ARG A 175 11.44 8.33 5.89
CA ARG A 175 10.85 9.40 6.73
C ARG A 175 9.47 9.03 7.27
N VAL A 176 8.64 8.35 6.47
CA VAL A 176 7.33 7.84 6.92
C VAL A 176 7.53 6.78 7.98
N PHE A 177 8.33 5.77 7.71
CA PHE A 177 8.70 4.71 8.64
C PHE A 177 9.19 5.25 9.99
N ALA A 178 10.09 6.23 9.96
CA ALA A 178 10.59 6.87 11.17
C ALA A 178 9.48 7.55 11.98
N ARG A 179 8.54 8.24 11.33
CA ARG A 179 7.43 8.93 12.01
C ARG A 179 6.43 7.96 12.61
N THR A 180 6.06 6.92 11.89
CA THR A 180 5.09 5.92 12.32
C THR A 180 5.61 5.13 13.52
N LEU A 181 6.91 4.82 13.54
CA LEU A 181 7.53 3.98 14.56
C LEU A 181 8.30 4.76 15.63
N VAL A 182 8.21 6.09 15.65
CA VAL A 182 8.93 6.94 16.63
C VAL A 182 8.58 6.63 18.08
N SER A 183 7.37 6.14 18.33
CA SER A 183 6.92 5.69 19.66
C SER A 183 7.56 4.39 20.11
N THR A 184 8.28 3.69 19.23
CA THR A 184 8.91 2.42 19.50
C THR A 184 10.26 2.68 20.19
N PRO A 185 10.54 2.14 21.39
CA PRO A 185 11.68 2.55 22.24
C PRO A 185 13.07 2.39 21.62
N ARG A 186 13.20 1.61 20.56
CA ARG A 186 14.50 1.29 19.93
C ARG A 186 14.64 1.76 18.50
N TYR A 187 13.86 2.77 18.09
CA TYR A 187 13.85 3.18 16.69
C TYR A 187 15.25 3.52 16.11
N SER A 188 16.19 4.09 16.86
CA SER A 188 17.41 4.66 16.30
C SER A 188 18.30 3.66 15.50
N ALA A 189 18.99 2.74 16.17
CA ALA A 189 19.88 1.78 15.50
C ALA A 189 19.13 0.55 14.94
N VAL A 190 18.18 0.04 15.72
CA VAL A 190 17.37 -1.13 15.36
C VAL A 190 16.45 -0.81 14.20
N GLY A 191 15.74 0.34 14.24
CA GLY A 191 14.85 0.78 13.16
C GLY A 191 15.56 0.91 11.82
N GLU A 192 16.78 1.47 11.82
CA GLU A 192 17.59 1.56 10.60
C GLU A 192 18.01 0.18 10.06
N ARG A 193 18.30 -0.76 10.93
CA ARG A 193 18.62 -2.14 10.53
C ARG A 193 17.40 -2.81 9.92
N VAL A 194 16.25 -2.74 10.61
CA VAL A 194 14.98 -3.32 10.15
C VAL A 194 14.56 -2.68 8.82
N PHE A 195 14.57 -1.35 8.72
CA PHE A 195 14.27 -0.66 7.46
C PHE A 195 15.13 -1.17 6.30
N ARG A 196 16.45 -1.28 6.50
CA ARG A 196 17.37 -1.75 5.46
C ARG A 196 17.14 -3.21 5.08
N ALA A 197 16.81 -4.06 6.05
CA ALA A 197 16.50 -5.46 5.82
C ALA A 197 15.23 -5.60 4.97
N LEU A 198 14.14 -4.95 5.36
CA LEU A 198 12.87 -4.93 4.63
C LEU A 198 13.02 -4.37 3.21
N TRP A 199 13.72 -3.24 3.07
CA TRP A 199 13.94 -2.62 1.77
C TRP A 199 14.65 -3.52 0.76
N ARG A 200 15.48 -4.46 1.24
CA ARG A 200 16.27 -5.38 0.42
C ARG A 200 15.66 -6.77 0.28
N ALA A 201 14.69 -7.11 1.11
CA ALA A 201 14.10 -8.44 1.12
C ALA A 201 13.37 -8.73 -0.19
N ASP A 202 13.66 -9.88 -0.80
CA ASP A 202 12.95 -10.37 -1.98
C ASP A 202 11.64 -11.08 -1.59
N HIS A 203 11.67 -11.80 -0.49
CA HIS A 203 10.54 -12.50 0.09
C HIS A 203 10.36 -12.11 1.55
N LEU A 204 9.11 -12.02 1.97
CA LEU A 204 8.75 -11.73 3.34
C LEU A 204 7.39 -12.40 3.64
N GLY A 205 7.31 -13.11 4.75
CA GLY A 205 6.08 -13.73 5.22
C GLY A 205 5.56 -13.07 6.50
N PRO A 206 4.35 -13.49 6.95
CA PRO A 206 3.75 -12.94 8.17
C PRO A 206 4.61 -13.13 9.43
N ARG A 207 5.39 -14.23 9.49
CA ARG A 207 6.26 -14.53 10.62
C ARG A 207 7.46 -13.58 10.70
N GLU A 208 8.07 -13.28 9.56
CA GLU A 208 9.20 -12.35 9.47
C GLU A 208 8.76 -10.92 9.80
N LEU A 209 7.59 -10.48 9.29
CA LEU A 209 7.02 -9.17 9.64
C LEU A 209 6.83 -9.04 11.16
N ARG A 210 6.26 -10.08 11.78
CA ARG A 210 6.09 -10.11 13.25
C ARG A 210 7.43 -10.08 13.98
N ALA A 211 8.43 -10.84 13.52
CA ALA A 211 9.74 -10.85 14.13
C ALA A 211 10.39 -9.45 14.10
N TYR A 212 10.29 -8.74 12.99
CA TYR A 212 10.75 -7.35 12.90
C TYR A 212 10.01 -6.40 13.84
N LEU A 213 8.69 -6.57 14.00
CA LEU A 213 7.92 -5.78 14.96
C LEU A 213 8.39 -6.02 16.39
N GLU A 214 8.57 -7.28 16.80
CA GLU A 214 9.05 -7.62 18.14
C GLU A 214 10.50 -7.11 18.37
N GLU A 215 11.33 -7.15 17.35
CA GLU A 215 12.68 -6.57 17.41
C GLU A 215 12.63 -5.05 17.66
N LEU A 216 11.71 -4.33 17.03
CA LEU A 216 11.51 -2.89 17.23
C LEU A 216 10.94 -2.58 18.61
N LYS A 217 10.04 -3.39 19.14
CA LYS A 217 9.50 -3.25 20.49
C LYS A 217 10.60 -3.48 21.56
N GLY A 218 11.60 -4.31 21.26
CA GLY A 218 12.64 -4.71 22.18
C GLY A 218 12.18 -5.73 23.21
N PRO A 219 13.06 -6.25 24.06
CA PRO A 219 12.66 -7.15 25.13
C PRO A 219 11.59 -6.45 25.98
N ARG A 220 10.50 -7.15 26.24
CA ARG A 220 9.51 -6.72 27.26
C ARG A 220 10.30 -6.61 28.56
N GLY A 221 10.72 -5.39 28.90
CA GLY A 221 11.32 -5.15 30.21
C GLY A 221 10.29 -5.55 31.25
N ASP A 222 10.61 -6.50 32.09
CA ASP A 222 9.91 -6.64 33.35
C ASP A 222 9.89 -5.26 33.98
N ALA A 223 8.72 -4.63 34.00
CA ALA A 223 8.57 -3.34 34.66
C ALA A 223 9.07 -3.56 36.08
N PRO A 224 10.08 -2.80 36.56
CA PRO A 224 10.58 -3.02 37.90
C PRO A 224 9.38 -2.85 38.83
N ALA A 225 9.06 -3.89 39.58
CA ALA A 225 7.99 -3.90 40.57
C ALA A 225 8.18 -2.62 41.40
N ARG A 226 7.27 -1.65 41.23
CA ARG A 226 7.26 -0.43 42.02
C ARG A 226 7.17 -0.88 43.47
N SER A 227 8.33 -0.94 44.14
CA SER A 227 8.36 -1.18 45.56
C SER A 227 7.54 -0.07 46.21
N ARG A 228 6.32 -0.42 46.65
CA ARG A 228 5.54 0.45 47.53
C ARG A 228 6.36 0.59 48.82
N ARG A 229 7.20 1.62 48.85
CA ARG A 229 7.71 2.11 50.15
C ARG A 229 6.49 2.63 50.90
N ARG A 230 5.99 1.79 51.81
CA ARG A 230 5.12 2.24 52.92
C ARG A 230 5.93 3.22 53.75
N ARG A 231 5.47 4.44 53.86
CA ARG A 231 5.72 5.33 55.00
C ARG A 231 4.50 5.25 55.92
#